data_3158c81572b75ae8fdfae8ec31fff46d
#
_entry.id   3158c81572b75ae8fdfae8ec31fff46d
#
_cell.length_a   1.000
_cell.length_b   1.000
_cell.length_c   1.000
_cell.angle_alpha   90.00
_cell.angle_beta   90.00
_cell.angle_gamma   90.00
#
_symmetry.space_group_name_H-M   'P 1'
#
loop_
_entity.id
_entity.type
_entity.pdbx_description
1 polymer ?
#
loop_
_entity_poly.entity_id
_entity_poly.type
_entity_poly.pdbx_seq_one_letter_code
_entity_poly.pdbx_strand_id
1 'polypeptide(L)'
;MISDITAARDAALADIALASSPDEIAAMTTQYAGKKGELAGFKKQLGSLESIDDKKAAGAAINEAMAAVDATLEEQRTTLAAAAIEQRVQAERLDLTEYVGKPARGHAHLVTQAWERLEDVFVGMGFRVAEGPEVETDWHNFEALNMGEGHPARGEFDTLFVDHVAPDGTPGSTLLRTHTSPVQIRTMLEQEPPIYIVAPGRVFRRDTPDATHMPVFHQIEGLVVDRNISMADLAGTIDAFTKAFFGTSWNSRLRPDYFPFTEPSAEFDIQRPDGSWIELGGCGMVHPNVLAAGGIDPEEFSGFAFGFGIDRMALMRHGVDDLRAMYADDLRFAEQF
;
A
#
# COMPACT_ATOMS: atom_id res chain seq x y z
N MET A 1 -21.06 -14.04 47.87
CA MET A 1 -21.03 -13.58 46.46
C MET A 1 -20.65 -12.10 46.32
N ILE A 2 -21.33 -11.12 46.96
CA ILE A 2 -20.95 -9.70 46.86
C ILE A 2 -19.54 -9.47 47.40
N SER A 3 -19.19 -10.06 48.55
CA SER A 3 -17.85 -10.01 49.15
C SER A 3 -16.78 -10.56 48.20
N ASP A 4 -17.07 -11.61 47.44
CA ASP A 4 -16.14 -12.25 46.52
C ASP A 4 -15.95 -11.39 45.28
N ILE A 5 -17.00 -10.74 44.80
CA ILE A 5 -16.93 -9.75 43.69
C ILE A 5 -16.07 -8.56 44.09
N THR A 6 -16.28 -8.06 45.31
CA THR A 6 -15.48 -6.93 45.84
C THR A 6 -14.02 -7.34 45.98
N ALA A 7 -13.70 -8.51 46.52
CA ALA A 7 -12.34 -9.01 46.67
C ALA A 7 -11.67 -9.22 45.28
N ALA A 8 -12.39 -9.77 44.30
CA ALA A 8 -11.87 -9.93 42.93
C ALA A 8 -11.61 -8.58 42.27
N ARG A 9 -12.48 -7.58 42.45
CA ARG A 9 -12.28 -6.21 41.98
C ARG A 9 -11.01 -5.63 42.60
N ASP A 10 -10.88 -5.69 43.92
CA ASP A 10 -9.74 -5.06 44.62
C ASP A 10 -8.43 -5.73 44.26
N ALA A 11 -8.42 -7.04 44.08
CA ALA A 11 -7.25 -7.77 43.55
C ALA A 11 -6.90 -7.31 42.10
N ALA A 12 -7.90 -7.21 41.22
CA ALA A 12 -7.68 -6.74 39.85
C ALA A 12 -7.11 -5.32 39.82
N LEU A 13 -7.66 -4.40 40.62
CA LEU A 13 -7.19 -3.02 40.72
C LEU A 13 -5.72 -2.94 41.23
N ALA A 14 -5.38 -3.78 42.20
CA ALA A 14 -4.00 -3.84 42.73
C ALA A 14 -3.00 -4.37 41.67
N ASP A 15 -3.40 -5.42 40.94
CA ASP A 15 -2.55 -5.98 39.87
C ASP A 15 -2.37 -4.99 38.72
N ILE A 16 -3.45 -4.32 38.27
CA ILE A 16 -3.39 -3.32 37.20
C ILE A 16 -2.47 -2.15 37.56
N ALA A 17 -2.50 -1.71 38.84
CA ALA A 17 -1.63 -0.64 39.31
C ALA A 17 -0.12 -1.00 39.26
N LEU A 18 0.22 -2.29 39.28
CA LEU A 18 1.59 -2.79 39.23
C LEU A 18 2.07 -3.04 37.78
N ALA A 19 1.17 -2.99 36.79
CA ALA A 19 1.53 -3.22 35.41
C ALA A 19 2.56 -2.19 34.92
N SER A 20 3.61 -2.69 34.28
CA SER A 20 4.75 -1.92 33.80
C SER A 20 4.90 -1.89 32.28
N SER A 21 4.08 -2.64 31.58
CA SER A 21 4.12 -2.74 30.10
C SER A 21 2.73 -2.81 29.46
N PRO A 22 2.58 -2.38 28.19
CA PRO A 22 1.34 -2.54 27.43
C PRO A 22 0.88 -4.00 27.29
N ASP A 23 1.83 -4.94 27.21
CA ASP A 23 1.53 -6.38 27.08
C ASP A 23 0.92 -6.93 28.37
N GLU A 24 1.42 -6.47 29.53
CA GLU A 24 0.82 -6.82 30.82
C GLU A 24 -0.61 -6.29 30.93
N ILE A 25 -0.90 -5.06 30.51
CA ILE A 25 -2.24 -4.49 30.45
C ILE A 25 -3.15 -5.31 29.54
N ALA A 26 -2.66 -5.74 28.36
CA ALA A 26 -3.43 -6.59 27.45
C ALA A 26 -3.77 -7.97 28.05
N ALA A 27 -2.81 -8.56 28.76
CA ALA A 27 -3.02 -9.81 29.48
C ALA A 27 -4.04 -9.63 30.61
N MET A 28 -3.94 -8.58 31.43
CA MET A 28 -4.86 -8.26 32.52
C MET A 28 -6.27 -7.91 32.00
N THR A 29 -6.37 -7.22 30.86
CA THR A 29 -7.66 -6.98 30.20
C THR A 29 -8.35 -8.30 29.86
N THR A 30 -7.60 -9.28 29.37
CA THR A 30 -8.14 -10.62 29.05
C THR A 30 -8.52 -11.36 30.33
N GLN A 31 -7.71 -11.29 31.37
CA GLN A 31 -7.88 -12.00 32.64
C GLN A 31 -9.08 -11.48 33.42
N TYR A 32 -9.26 -10.16 33.55
CA TYR A 32 -10.25 -9.56 34.43
C TYR A 32 -11.52 -9.11 33.69
N ALA A 33 -11.37 -8.38 32.58
CA ALA A 33 -12.47 -7.76 31.84
C ALA A 33 -12.93 -8.55 30.58
N GLY A 34 -12.18 -9.56 30.15
CA GLY A 34 -12.49 -10.36 28.97
C GLY A 34 -13.82 -11.17 29.11
N LYS A 35 -14.38 -11.61 27.97
CA LYS A 35 -15.63 -12.42 27.94
C LYS A 35 -15.57 -13.69 28.81
N LYS A 36 -14.39 -14.22 29.07
CA LYS A 36 -14.13 -15.38 29.94
C LYS A 36 -13.33 -14.98 31.17
N GLY A 37 -13.18 -13.68 31.43
CA GLY A 37 -12.45 -13.15 32.55
C GLY A 37 -13.13 -13.43 33.89
N GLU A 38 -12.40 -13.20 34.98
CA GLU A 38 -12.80 -13.54 36.32
C GLU A 38 -14.11 -12.85 36.71
N LEU A 39 -14.25 -11.54 36.45
CA LEU A 39 -15.48 -10.80 36.74
C LEU A 39 -16.68 -11.25 35.89
N ALA A 40 -16.42 -11.64 34.62
CA ALA A 40 -17.46 -12.22 33.77
C ALA A 40 -17.95 -13.60 34.27
N GLY A 41 -17.10 -14.33 35.00
CA GLY A 41 -17.45 -15.61 35.64
C GLY A 41 -18.56 -15.47 36.66
N PHE A 42 -18.59 -14.39 37.44
CA PHE A 42 -19.65 -14.12 38.42
C PHE A 42 -21.02 -13.91 37.76
N LYS A 43 -21.10 -13.40 36.52
CA LYS A 43 -22.39 -13.27 35.79
C LYS A 43 -23.05 -14.62 35.57
N LYS A 44 -22.31 -15.70 35.38
CA LYS A 44 -22.83 -17.05 35.21
C LYS A 44 -23.42 -17.61 36.51
N GLN A 45 -22.90 -17.19 37.67
CA GLN A 45 -23.31 -17.62 38.98
C GLN A 45 -24.58 -16.89 39.47
N LEU A 46 -24.98 -15.77 38.83
CA LEU A 46 -26.22 -15.06 39.16
C LEU A 46 -27.44 -15.96 39.03
N GLY A 47 -27.40 -16.95 38.11
CA GLY A 47 -28.50 -17.91 37.92
C GLY A 47 -28.80 -18.80 39.13
N SER A 48 -27.78 -19.08 39.96
CA SER A 48 -27.88 -19.97 41.13
C SER A 48 -28.44 -19.32 42.40
N LEU A 49 -28.56 -17.98 42.42
CA LEU A 49 -29.19 -17.28 43.55
C LEU A 49 -30.72 -17.48 43.56
N GLU A 50 -31.29 -17.69 44.72
CA GLU A 50 -32.74 -17.95 44.85
C GLU A 50 -33.57 -16.64 44.87
N SER A 51 -33.05 -15.60 45.57
CA SER A 51 -33.72 -14.31 45.72
C SER A 51 -33.55 -13.39 44.51
N ILE A 52 -34.61 -12.74 44.08
CA ILE A 52 -34.60 -11.73 43.01
C ILE A 52 -33.81 -10.48 43.45
N ASP A 53 -33.93 -10.10 44.71
CA ASP A 53 -33.26 -8.94 45.27
C ASP A 53 -31.74 -9.20 45.34
N ASP A 54 -31.32 -10.41 45.74
CA ASP A 54 -29.92 -10.81 45.75
C ASP A 54 -29.31 -10.85 44.32
N LYS A 55 -30.07 -11.31 43.33
CA LYS A 55 -29.66 -11.26 41.92
C LYS A 55 -29.42 -9.83 41.44
N LYS A 56 -30.34 -8.94 41.81
CA LYS A 56 -30.25 -7.53 41.43
C LYS A 56 -29.08 -6.83 42.11
N ALA A 57 -28.86 -7.06 43.39
CA ALA A 57 -27.75 -6.51 44.14
C ALA A 57 -26.42 -7.06 43.66
N ALA A 58 -26.29 -8.36 43.42
CA ALA A 58 -25.07 -8.95 42.88
C ALA A 58 -24.80 -8.51 41.45
N GLY A 59 -25.84 -8.36 40.61
CA GLY A 59 -25.71 -7.82 39.26
C GLY A 59 -25.18 -6.37 39.23
N ALA A 60 -25.70 -5.54 40.15
CA ALA A 60 -25.22 -4.17 40.32
C ALA A 60 -23.73 -4.15 40.73
N ALA A 61 -23.36 -4.97 41.72
CA ALA A 61 -21.99 -5.09 42.19
C ALA A 61 -21.01 -5.56 41.11
N ILE A 62 -21.40 -6.51 40.25
CA ILE A 62 -20.62 -6.96 39.12
C ILE A 62 -20.40 -5.82 38.10
N ASN A 63 -21.45 -5.09 37.77
CA ASN A 63 -21.36 -3.99 36.82
C ASN A 63 -20.47 -2.86 37.35
N GLU A 64 -20.57 -2.53 38.63
CA GLU A 64 -19.72 -1.57 39.31
C GLU A 64 -18.24 -2.01 39.31
N ALA A 65 -18.01 -3.29 39.66
CA ALA A 65 -16.65 -3.87 39.64
C ALA A 65 -16.03 -3.84 38.23
N MET A 66 -16.79 -4.22 37.20
CA MET A 66 -16.34 -4.18 35.81
C MET A 66 -16.03 -2.75 35.36
N ALA A 67 -16.90 -1.79 35.68
CA ALA A 67 -16.70 -0.39 35.33
C ALA A 67 -15.45 0.18 36.03
N ALA A 68 -15.18 -0.16 37.28
CA ALA A 68 -13.99 0.25 37.98
C ALA A 68 -12.72 -0.35 37.38
N VAL A 69 -12.73 -1.64 37.05
CA VAL A 69 -11.59 -2.32 36.42
C VAL A 69 -11.32 -1.76 35.02
N ASP A 70 -12.35 -1.55 34.21
CA ASP A 70 -12.23 -0.97 32.85
C ASP A 70 -11.65 0.45 32.92
N ALA A 71 -12.11 1.28 33.85
CA ALA A 71 -11.60 2.63 34.06
C ALA A 71 -10.11 2.63 34.45
N THR A 72 -9.70 1.76 35.39
CA THR A 72 -8.31 1.67 35.82
C THR A 72 -7.40 1.10 34.74
N LEU A 73 -7.87 0.13 33.94
CA LEU A 73 -7.13 -0.38 32.78
C LEU A 73 -6.84 0.73 31.75
N GLU A 74 -7.84 1.57 31.44
CA GLU A 74 -7.69 2.66 30.48
C GLU A 74 -6.79 3.78 31.04
N GLU A 75 -6.88 4.10 32.32
CA GLU A 75 -5.99 5.05 32.99
C GLU A 75 -4.54 4.57 32.96
N GLN A 76 -4.28 3.32 33.31
CA GLN A 76 -2.94 2.75 33.31
C GLN A 76 -2.38 2.64 31.90
N ARG A 77 -3.19 2.27 30.91
CA ARG A 77 -2.82 2.25 29.50
C ARG A 77 -2.37 3.64 29.00
N THR A 78 -3.15 4.67 29.34
CA THR A 78 -2.83 6.05 29.01
C THR A 78 -1.52 6.50 29.68
N THR A 79 -1.32 6.15 30.94
CA THR A 79 -0.12 6.46 31.70
C THR A 79 1.12 5.79 31.09
N LEU A 80 1.04 4.50 30.78
CA LEU A 80 2.16 3.76 30.16
C LEU A 80 2.46 4.26 28.75
N ALA A 81 1.43 4.62 27.96
CA ALA A 81 1.62 5.21 26.65
C ALA A 81 2.32 6.58 26.73
N ALA A 82 1.91 7.42 27.67
CA ALA A 82 2.57 8.71 27.90
C ALA A 82 4.03 8.54 28.35
N ALA A 83 4.29 7.60 29.27
CA ALA A 83 5.65 7.30 29.71
C ALA A 83 6.55 6.77 28.57
N ALA A 84 5.99 5.92 27.70
CA ALA A 84 6.71 5.41 26.54
C ALA A 84 7.07 6.52 25.54
N ILE A 85 6.14 7.45 25.31
CA ILE A 85 6.39 8.64 24.47
C ILE A 85 7.50 9.48 25.07
N GLU A 86 7.44 9.77 26.36
CA GLU A 86 8.46 10.58 27.05
C GLU A 86 9.84 9.91 26.99
N GLN A 87 9.92 8.60 27.21
CA GLN A 87 11.18 7.86 27.08
C GLN A 87 11.73 7.94 25.66
N ARG A 88 10.86 7.81 24.64
CA ARG A 88 11.26 7.92 23.23
C ARG A 88 11.76 9.32 22.93
N VAL A 89 11.05 10.36 23.35
CA VAL A 89 11.46 11.76 23.16
C VAL A 89 12.83 12.02 23.78
N GLN A 90 13.09 11.48 24.97
CA GLN A 90 14.40 11.63 25.63
C GLN A 90 15.51 10.83 24.91
N ALA A 91 15.20 9.62 24.45
CA ALA A 91 16.16 8.77 23.75
C ALA A 91 16.52 9.32 22.34
N GLU A 92 15.55 9.92 21.68
CA GLU A 92 15.69 10.49 20.33
C GLU A 92 16.12 11.98 20.38
N ARG A 93 16.43 12.53 21.56
CA ARG A 93 16.83 13.91 21.70
C ARG A 93 18.15 14.17 20.98
N LEU A 94 18.09 15.00 19.93
CA LEU A 94 19.26 15.42 19.17
C LEU A 94 19.87 16.70 19.75
N ASP A 95 21.19 16.77 19.81
CA ASP A 95 21.91 18.01 20.07
C ASP A 95 22.02 18.82 18.78
N LEU A 96 21.13 19.79 18.62
CA LEU A 96 21.11 20.64 17.42
C LEU A 96 22.26 21.65 17.38
N THR A 97 23.05 21.78 18.43
CA THR A 97 24.18 22.72 18.44
C THR A 97 25.33 22.32 17.52
N GLU A 98 25.42 21.03 17.16
CA GLU A 98 26.40 20.55 16.17
C GLU A 98 26.08 20.98 14.74
N TYR A 99 24.85 21.40 14.46
CA TYR A 99 24.41 21.83 13.13
C TYR A 99 24.64 23.31 12.81
N VAL A 100 25.15 24.07 13.78
CA VAL A 100 25.39 25.51 13.62
C VAL A 100 26.48 25.72 12.54
N GLY A 101 26.07 26.25 11.40
CA GLY A 101 26.97 26.68 10.32
C GLY A 101 27.17 25.69 9.15
N LYS A 102 26.56 24.51 9.15
CA LYS A 102 26.56 23.65 7.96
C LYS A 102 25.42 24.07 7.01
N PRO A 103 25.73 24.42 5.75
CA PRO A 103 24.65 24.70 4.80
C PRO A 103 23.82 23.43 4.62
N ALA A 104 22.50 23.58 4.74
CA ALA A 104 21.57 22.50 4.40
C ALA A 104 21.73 22.16 2.92
N ARG A 105 22.10 20.94 2.61
CA ARG A 105 22.04 20.41 1.25
C ARG A 105 20.65 19.82 1.04
N GLY A 106 19.99 20.23 -0.04
CA GLY A 106 18.75 19.60 -0.46
C GLY A 106 18.99 18.15 -0.88
N HIS A 107 18.01 17.31 -0.68
CA HIS A 107 17.97 15.91 -1.11
C HIS A 107 16.80 15.71 -2.05
N ALA A 108 16.94 14.81 -3.03
CA ALA A 108 15.82 14.41 -3.86
C ALA A 108 14.79 13.68 -3.00
N HIS A 109 13.50 13.92 -3.26
CA HIS A 109 12.41 13.20 -2.60
C HIS A 109 12.55 11.69 -2.82
N LEU A 110 12.10 10.85 -1.86
CA LEU A 110 12.24 9.39 -1.93
C LEU A 110 11.66 8.78 -3.22
N VAL A 111 10.52 9.29 -3.68
CA VAL A 111 9.91 8.87 -4.95
C VAL A 111 10.81 9.23 -6.12
N THR A 112 11.41 10.41 -6.13
CA THR A 112 12.37 10.83 -7.17
C THR A 112 13.60 9.92 -7.18
N GLN A 113 14.16 9.61 -6.02
CA GLN A 113 15.30 8.70 -5.91
C GLN A 113 14.97 7.29 -6.45
N ALA A 114 13.76 6.78 -6.12
CA ALA A 114 13.29 5.49 -6.62
C ALA A 114 13.05 5.53 -8.14
N TRP A 115 12.46 6.61 -8.63
CA TRP A 115 12.20 6.85 -10.06
C TRP A 115 13.50 6.83 -10.86
N GLU A 116 14.46 7.70 -10.51
CA GLU A 116 15.77 7.77 -11.19
C GLU A 116 16.48 6.41 -11.16
N ARG A 117 16.44 5.72 -10.03
CA ARG A 117 17.03 4.38 -9.92
C ARG A 117 16.37 3.35 -10.81
N LEU A 118 15.05 3.39 -10.97
CA LEU A 118 14.30 2.51 -11.88
C LEU A 118 14.65 2.79 -13.33
N GLU A 119 14.70 4.07 -13.72
CA GLU A 119 15.14 4.45 -15.06
C GLU A 119 16.54 3.95 -15.36
N ASP A 120 17.51 4.17 -14.47
CA ASP A 120 18.89 3.70 -14.62
C ASP A 120 18.94 2.17 -14.84
N VAL A 121 18.18 1.40 -14.07
CA VAL A 121 18.14 -0.06 -14.21
C VAL A 121 17.59 -0.46 -15.58
N PHE A 122 16.45 0.07 -15.99
CA PHE A 122 15.83 -0.31 -17.27
C PHE A 122 16.62 0.22 -18.47
N VAL A 123 17.17 1.42 -18.39
CA VAL A 123 18.10 1.93 -19.44
C VAL A 123 19.33 1.06 -19.55
N GLY A 124 19.88 0.61 -18.40
CA GLY A 124 20.99 -0.35 -18.37
C GLY A 124 20.63 -1.73 -18.97
N MET A 125 19.35 -2.09 -19.00
CA MET A 125 18.83 -3.30 -19.65
C MET A 125 18.48 -3.08 -21.14
N GLY A 126 18.65 -1.87 -21.68
CA GLY A 126 18.42 -1.53 -23.08
C GLY A 126 17.05 -0.91 -23.40
N PHE A 127 16.25 -0.58 -22.38
CA PHE A 127 14.99 0.15 -22.56
C PHE A 127 15.24 1.64 -22.76
N ARG A 128 14.32 2.30 -23.45
CA ARG A 128 14.26 3.77 -23.55
C ARG A 128 13.16 4.29 -22.64
N VAL A 129 13.36 5.46 -22.07
CA VAL A 129 12.30 6.16 -21.33
C VAL A 129 11.36 6.83 -22.32
N ALA A 130 10.06 6.59 -22.19
CA ALA A 130 9.00 7.23 -22.96
C ALA A 130 8.11 8.04 -22.04
N GLU A 131 7.71 9.21 -22.49
CA GLU A 131 6.86 10.14 -21.75
C GLU A 131 5.53 10.36 -22.49
N GLY A 132 4.51 10.77 -21.73
CA GLY A 132 3.21 11.13 -22.29
C GLY A 132 2.41 12.01 -21.35
N PRO A 133 1.28 12.58 -21.82
CA PRO A 133 0.49 13.53 -21.06
C PRO A 133 -0.22 12.86 -19.88
N GLU A 134 -0.42 13.63 -18.80
CA GLU A 134 -1.22 13.21 -17.65
C GLU A 134 -2.73 13.32 -17.91
N VAL A 135 -3.12 14.28 -18.75
CA VAL A 135 -4.50 14.45 -19.22
C VAL A 135 -4.64 13.67 -20.52
N GLU A 136 -5.49 12.65 -20.50
CA GLU A 136 -5.61 11.70 -21.58
C GLU A 136 -7.04 11.63 -22.14
N THR A 137 -7.13 11.06 -23.33
CA THR A 137 -8.44 10.70 -23.88
C THR A 137 -8.88 9.34 -23.31
N ASP A 138 -10.18 9.12 -23.23
CA ASP A 138 -10.77 7.85 -22.87
C ASP A 138 -10.28 6.71 -23.79
N TRP A 139 -10.12 7.00 -25.07
CA TRP A 139 -9.63 6.04 -26.05
C TRP A 139 -8.24 5.50 -25.70
N HIS A 140 -7.26 6.38 -25.40
CA HIS A 140 -5.91 5.95 -25.05
C HIS A 140 -5.85 5.25 -23.69
N ASN A 141 -6.67 5.71 -22.73
CA ASN A 141 -6.62 5.18 -21.36
C ASN A 141 -7.39 3.86 -21.20
N PHE A 142 -8.37 3.58 -22.05
CA PHE A 142 -9.26 2.41 -21.91
C PHE A 142 -9.50 1.66 -23.21
N GLU A 143 -10.08 2.28 -24.22
CA GLU A 143 -10.58 1.55 -25.40
C GLU A 143 -9.45 0.85 -26.16
N ALA A 144 -8.36 1.58 -26.46
CA ALA A 144 -7.17 1.02 -27.11
C ALA A 144 -6.47 -0.07 -26.29
N LEU A 145 -6.73 -0.12 -24.98
CA LEU A 145 -6.24 -1.14 -24.06
C LEU A 145 -7.23 -2.30 -23.86
N ASN A 146 -8.13 -2.50 -24.80
CA ASN A 146 -9.13 -3.57 -24.78
C ASN A 146 -10.12 -3.49 -23.60
N MET A 147 -10.33 -2.30 -23.04
CA MET A 147 -11.30 -2.02 -21.99
C MET A 147 -12.54 -1.34 -22.61
N GLY A 148 -13.55 -2.12 -22.96
CA GLY A 148 -14.81 -1.64 -23.58
C GLY A 148 -15.66 -0.78 -22.63
N GLU A 149 -16.73 -0.18 -23.18
CA GLU A 149 -17.61 0.78 -22.47
C GLU A 149 -18.20 0.27 -21.13
N GLY A 150 -18.40 -1.01 -20.98
CA GLY A 150 -18.95 -1.61 -19.74
C GLY A 150 -17.91 -2.02 -18.69
N HIS A 151 -16.64 -1.71 -18.92
CA HIS A 151 -15.59 -2.15 -17.98
C HIS A 151 -15.64 -1.36 -16.66
N PRO A 152 -15.62 -2.02 -15.47
CA PRO A 152 -15.74 -1.35 -14.18
C PRO A 152 -14.71 -0.23 -13.94
N ALA A 153 -13.47 -0.39 -14.41
CA ALA A 153 -12.41 0.61 -14.26
C ALA A 153 -12.69 1.95 -14.95
N ARG A 154 -13.65 2.00 -15.89
CA ARG A 154 -14.13 3.24 -16.54
C ARG A 154 -15.18 3.98 -15.69
N GLY A 155 -15.56 3.45 -14.54
CA GLY A 155 -16.54 4.07 -13.67
C GLY A 155 -16.03 5.36 -13.03
N GLU A 156 -16.94 6.30 -12.76
CA GLU A 156 -16.64 7.56 -12.03
C GLU A 156 -16.15 7.31 -10.60
N PHE A 157 -16.25 6.09 -10.08
CA PHE A 157 -15.76 5.73 -8.75
C PHE A 157 -14.25 5.57 -8.71
N ASP A 158 -13.62 5.21 -9.84
CA ASP A 158 -12.19 4.93 -9.92
C ASP A 158 -11.44 5.97 -10.76
N THR A 159 -12.11 6.62 -11.71
CA THR A 159 -11.51 7.54 -12.70
C THR A 159 -11.89 9.00 -12.43
N LEU A 160 -10.91 9.89 -12.53
CA LEU A 160 -11.11 11.35 -12.47
C LEU A 160 -11.26 11.91 -13.88
N PHE A 161 -12.52 12.17 -14.29
CA PHE A 161 -12.83 12.85 -15.54
C PHE A 161 -12.62 14.34 -15.40
N VAL A 162 -12.14 14.98 -16.48
CA VAL A 162 -11.95 16.43 -16.58
C VAL A 162 -13.17 17.03 -17.26
N ASP A 163 -13.72 18.08 -16.67
CA ASP A 163 -14.82 18.86 -17.29
C ASP A 163 -14.26 19.68 -18.48
N HIS A 164 -13.97 18.97 -19.55
CA HIS A 164 -13.45 19.51 -20.79
C HIS A 164 -14.16 18.85 -21.97
N VAL A 165 -14.53 19.67 -22.93
CA VAL A 165 -15.05 19.17 -24.19
C VAL A 165 -13.88 18.97 -25.14
N ALA A 166 -13.67 17.74 -25.59
CA ALA A 166 -12.62 17.43 -26.54
C ALA A 166 -12.76 18.25 -27.83
N PRO A 167 -11.70 18.43 -28.62
CA PRO A 167 -11.75 19.19 -29.87
C PRO A 167 -12.82 18.72 -30.86
N ASP A 168 -13.23 17.45 -30.79
CA ASP A 168 -14.31 16.85 -31.56
C ASP A 168 -15.72 17.13 -31.02
N GLY A 169 -15.82 17.84 -29.87
CA GLY A 169 -17.07 18.19 -29.22
C GLY A 169 -17.64 17.11 -28.30
N THR A 170 -16.92 16.02 -28.02
CA THR A 170 -17.39 14.93 -27.16
C THR A 170 -17.20 15.28 -25.68
N PRO A 171 -18.28 15.43 -24.89
CA PRO A 171 -18.17 15.65 -23.44
C PRO A 171 -17.66 14.39 -22.74
N GLY A 172 -16.84 14.54 -21.71
CA GLY A 172 -16.38 13.44 -20.85
C GLY A 172 -15.37 12.48 -21.48
N SER A 173 -14.80 12.83 -22.64
CA SER A 173 -13.78 12.03 -23.32
C SER A 173 -12.36 12.25 -22.78
N THR A 174 -12.20 13.15 -21.82
CA THR A 174 -10.91 13.56 -21.25
C THR A 174 -10.87 13.23 -19.77
N LEU A 175 -9.74 12.67 -19.32
CA LEU A 175 -9.56 12.21 -17.95
C LEU A 175 -8.11 12.38 -17.50
N LEU A 176 -7.87 12.28 -16.20
CA LEU A 176 -6.53 12.08 -15.66
C LEU A 176 -6.19 10.59 -15.75
N ARG A 177 -5.06 10.26 -16.38
CA ARG A 177 -4.68 8.87 -16.63
C ARG A 177 -4.62 8.05 -15.35
N THR A 178 -5.21 6.86 -15.36
CA THR A 178 -5.28 5.95 -14.23
C THR A 178 -4.08 5.01 -14.12
N HIS A 179 -3.28 4.95 -15.17
CA HIS A 179 -2.03 4.19 -15.33
C HIS A 179 -1.18 4.84 -16.42
N THR A 180 0.04 4.36 -16.62
CA THR A 180 0.93 4.90 -17.66
C THR A 180 0.82 4.16 -19.01
N SER A 181 -0.08 3.17 -19.12
CA SER A 181 -0.32 2.41 -20.36
C SER A 181 -0.68 3.25 -21.59
N PRO A 182 -1.36 4.43 -21.49
CA PRO A 182 -1.54 5.31 -22.64
C PRO A 182 -0.25 5.65 -23.40
N VAL A 183 0.87 5.75 -22.67
CA VAL A 183 2.19 6.00 -23.28
C VAL A 183 2.61 4.84 -24.18
N GLN A 184 2.26 3.60 -23.82
CA GLN A 184 2.52 2.42 -24.63
C GLN A 184 1.76 2.51 -25.96
N ILE A 185 0.46 2.86 -25.93
CA ILE A 185 -0.36 3.07 -27.14
C ILE A 185 0.23 4.18 -28.01
N ARG A 186 0.56 5.33 -27.42
CA ARG A 186 1.17 6.46 -28.14
C ARG A 186 2.47 6.05 -28.84
N THR A 187 3.33 5.30 -28.13
CA THR A 187 4.59 4.82 -28.68
C THR A 187 4.36 3.87 -29.87
N MET A 188 3.41 2.94 -29.75
CA MET A 188 3.07 2.01 -30.85
C MET A 188 2.50 2.73 -32.08
N LEU A 189 1.74 3.82 -31.88
CA LEU A 189 1.23 4.64 -32.99
C LEU A 189 2.30 5.48 -33.68
N GLU A 190 3.38 5.81 -32.97
CA GLU A 190 4.46 6.69 -33.48
C GLU A 190 5.67 5.93 -34.03
N GLN A 191 5.84 4.66 -33.62
CA GLN A 191 7.04 3.89 -33.92
C GLN A 191 6.70 2.47 -34.38
N GLU A 192 7.44 1.98 -35.36
CA GLU A 192 7.41 0.56 -35.73
C GLU A 192 8.29 -0.27 -34.78
N PRO A 193 7.97 -1.56 -34.57
CA PRO A 193 8.85 -2.47 -33.85
C PRO A 193 10.25 -2.58 -34.51
N PRO A 194 11.31 -2.80 -33.71
CA PRO A 194 11.30 -3.19 -32.31
C PRO A 194 11.08 -2.03 -31.34
N ILE A 195 10.22 -2.24 -30.34
CA ILE A 195 9.93 -1.27 -29.28
C ILE A 195 10.36 -1.86 -27.94
N TYR A 196 11.20 -1.13 -27.22
CA TYR A 196 11.68 -1.46 -25.87
C TYR A 196 11.65 -0.18 -25.05
N ILE A 197 10.56 0.04 -24.30
CA ILE A 197 10.36 1.27 -23.53
C ILE A 197 9.95 0.99 -22.09
N VAL A 198 10.27 1.95 -21.20
CA VAL A 198 9.62 2.14 -19.91
C VAL A 198 8.96 3.50 -19.89
N ALA A 199 7.77 3.55 -19.30
CA ALA A 199 6.95 4.75 -19.20
C ALA A 199 6.69 5.06 -17.71
N PRO A 200 7.61 5.76 -17.03
CA PRO A 200 7.35 6.26 -15.68
C PRO A 200 6.43 7.48 -15.74
N GLY A 201 5.61 7.67 -14.70
CA GLY A 201 4.76 8.85 -14.64
C GLY A 201 3.78 8.87 -13.49
N ARG A 202 3.24 10.05 -13.21
CA ARG A 202 2.14 10.26 -12.28
C ARG A 202 0.85 9.68 -12.85
N VAL A 203 0.06 9.08 -11.95
CA VAL A 203 -1.25 8.51 -12.27
C VAL A 203 -2.26 8.91 -11.18
N PHE A 204 -3.54 8.84 -11.51
CA PHE A 204 -4.60 9.44 -10.71
C PHE A 204 -5.76 8.46 -10.56
N ARG A 205 -6.20 8.22 -9.33
CA ARG A 205 -7.35 7.37 -9.01
C ARG A 205 -8.17 8.00 -7.90
N ARG A 206 -9.45 7.67 -7.80
CA ARG A 206 -10.32 8.18 -6.71
C ARG A 206 -10.14 7.41 -5.40
N ASP A 207 -8.91 6.98 -5.12
CA ASP A 207 -8.59 6.29 -3.89
C ASP A 207 -8.65 7.24 -2.68
N THR A 208 -9.13 6.71 -1.56
CA THR A 208 -9.01 7.40 -0.27
C THR A 208 -7.59 7.22 0.27
N PRO A 209 -6.91 8.30 0.70
CA PRO A 209 -5.56 8.19 1.24
C PRO A 209 -5.50 7.27 2.47
N ASP A 210 -4.67 6.23 2.39
CA ASP A 210 -4.35 5.33 3.49
C ASP A 210 -2.85 5.01 3.54
N ALA A 211 -2.44 4.01 4.31
CA ALA A 211 -1.03 3.63 4.42
C ALA A 211 -0.43 3.07 3.11
N THR A 212 -1.27 2.61 2.18
CA THR A 212 -0.87 1.90 0.96
C THR A 212 -1.41 2.52 -0.33
N HIS A 213 -2.38 3.44 -0.24
CA HIS A 213 -3.03 4.08 -1.38
C HIS A 213 -3.03 5.60 -1.27
N MET A 214 -2.84 6.25 -2.40
CA MET A 214 -2.95 7.70 -2.56
C MET A 214 -3.71 8.01 -3.85
N PRO A 215 -4.52 9.10 -3.90
CA PRO A 215 -5.24 9.49 -5.11
C PRO A 215 -4.31 9.92 -6.25
N VAL A 216 -3.11 10.33 -5.91
CA VAL A 216 -2.02 10.63 -6.84
C VAL A 216 -0.81 9.82 -6.42
N PHE A 217 -0.29 9.03 -7.32
CA PHE A 217 0.91 8.21 -7.08
C PHE A 217 1.71 8.05 -8.38
N HIS A 218 2.85 7.41 -8.32
CA HIS A 218 3.73 7.24 -9.47
C HIS A 218 3.81 5.77 -9.85
N GLN A 219 3.77 5.52 -11.14
CA GLN A 219 3.83 4.18 -11.72
C GLN A 219 4.91 4.14 -12.81
N ILE A 220 5.51 3.00 -13.01
CA ILE A 220 6.35 2.70 -14.17
C ILE A 220 5.80 1.48 -14.86
N GLU A 221 5.64 1.56 -16.17
CA GLU A 221 5.26 0.44 -17.02
C GLU A 221 6.33 0.21 -18.07
N GLY A 222 6.54 -1.06 -18.43
CA GLY A 222 7.41 -1.46 -19.51
C GLY A 222 6.62 -2.08 -20.64
N LEU A 223 7.05 -1.81 -21.88
CA LEU A 223 6.55 -2.44 -23.09
C LEU A 223 7.73 -2.93 -23.94
N VAL A 224 7.63 -4.18 -24.34
CA VAL A 224 8.48 -4.77 -25.39
C VAL A 224 7.59 -5.27 -26.51
N VAL A 225 7.86 -4.88 -27.74
CA VAL A 225 7.22 -5.41 -28.95
C VAL A 225 8.29 -5.70 -29.99
N ASP A 226 8.40 -6.96 -30.37
CA ASP A 226 9.34 -7.42 -31.39
C ASP A 226 8.85 -8.76 -31.99
N ARG A 227 9.61 -9.35 -32.89
CA ARG A 227 9.31 -10.68 -33.44
C ARG A 227 9.62 -11.76 -32.40
N ASN A 228 8.72 -12.73 -32.27
CA ASN A 228 8.89 -13.92 -31.43
C ASN A 228 9.10 -13.65 -29.93
N ILE A 229 8.61 -12.54 -29.41
CA ILE A 229 8.61 -12.26 -27.97
C ILE A 229 7.68 -13.25 -27.25
N SER A 230 8.11 -13.74 -26.11
CA SER A 230 7.42 -14.79 -25.34
C SER A 230 7.30 -14.48 -23.85
N MET A 231 6.46 -15.27 -23.15
CA MET A 231 6.35 -15.22 -21.68
C MET A 231 7.68 -15.53 -20.97
N ALA A 232 8.58 -16.27 -21.62
CA ALA A 232 9.92 -16.55 -21.06
C ALA A 232 10.80 -15.29 -21.06
N ASP A 233 10.68 -14.46 -22.11
CA ASP A 233 11.39 -13.18 -22.19
C ASP A 233 10.88 -12.20 -21.12
N LEU A 234 9.55 -12.16 -20.89
CA LEU A 234 8.96 -11.41 -19.79
C LEU A 234 9.51 -11.88 -18.44
N ALA A 235 9.46 -13.19 -18.17
CA ALA A 235 9.95 -13.75 -16.92
C ALA A 235 11.44 -13.45 -16.69
N GLY A 236 12.25 -13.57 -17.74
CA GLY A 236 13.68 -13.22 -17.71
C GLY A 236 13.92 -11.74 -17.43
N THR A 237 13.12 -10.86 -18.03
CA THR A 237 13.17 -9.40 -17.80
C THR A 237 12.84 -9.03 -16.37
N ILE A 238 11.76 -9.60 -15.81
CA ILE A 238 11.37 -9.38 -14.42
C ILE A 238 12.43 -9.90 -13.44
N ASP A 239 13.01 -11.08 -13.69
CA ASP A 239 14.09 -11.63 -12.87
C ASP A 239 15.35 -10.76 -12.92
N ALA A 240 15.76 -10.32 -14.11
CA ALA A 240 16.90 -9.44 -14.29
C ALA A 240 16.69 -8.08 -13.59
N PHE A 241 15.51 -7.47 -13.76
CA PHE A 241 15.11 -6.25 -13.06
C PHE A 241 15.16 -6.44 -11.53
N THR A 242 14.56 -7.50 -11.02
CA THR A 242 14.51 -7.78 -9.58
C THR A 242 15.91 -7.85 -8.99
N LYS A 243 16.83 -8.54 -9.65
CA LYS A 243 18.23 -8.66 -9.20
C LYS A 243 19.01 -7.36 -9.34
N ALA A 244 18.80 -6.60 -10.41
CA ALA A 244 19.48 -5.32 -10.63
C ALA A 244 19.04 -4.23 -9.63
N PHE A 245 17.75 -4.21 -9.26
CA PHE A 245 17.21 -3.20 -8.35
C PHE A 245 17.43 -3.55 -6.87
N PHE A 246 17.10 -4.79 -6.46
CA PHE A 246 17.11 -5.22 -5.06
C PHE A 246 18.37 -5.99 -4.65
N GLY A 247 19.10 -6.55 -5.60
CA GLY A 247 20.28 -7.38 -5.37
C GLY A 247 20.07 -8.86 -5.69
N THR A 248 21.17 -9.60 -5.82
CA THR A 248 21.18 -11.00 -6.33
C THR A 248 20.54 -12.02 -5.42
N SER A 249 20.26 -11.68 -4.15
CA SER A 249 19.58 -12.55 -3.20
C SER A 249 18.05 -12.53 -3.33
N TRP A 250 17.50 -11.67 -4.18
CA TRP A 250 16.07 -11.57 -4.44
C TRP A 250 15.67 -12.44 -5.62
N ASN A 251 14.51 -13.04 -5.54
CA ASN A 251 13.94 -13.88 -6.59
C ASN A 251 12.61 -13.27 -7.06
N SER A 252 12.16 -13.69 -8.24
CA SER A 252 10.84 -13.33 -8.75
C SER A 252 10.06 -14.60 -9.14
N ARG A 253 8.73 -14.48 -9.21
CA ARG A 253 7.84 -15.49 -9.79
C ARG A 253 6.66 -14.82 -10.44
N LEU A 254 6.06 -15.50 -11.41
CA LEU A 254 4.80 -15.11 -12.02
C LEU A 254 3.66 -15.94 -11.42
N ARG A 255 2.53 -15.30 -11.14
CA ARG A 255 1.26 -15.94 -10.75
C ARG A 255 0.21 -15.62 -11.81
N PRO A 256 -0.52 -16.61 -12.36
CA PRO A 256 -1.59 -16.33 -13.31
C PRO A 256 -2.63 -15.37 -12.73
N ASP A 257 -3.03 -14.40 -13.55
CA ASP A 257 -4.09 -13.44 -13.24
C ASP A 257 -4.79 -13.02 -14.55
N TYR A 258 -5.71 -12.06 -14.47
CA TYR A 258 -6.42 -11.54 -15.63
C TYR A 258 -6.34 -10.01 -15.70
N PHE A 259 -5.89 -9.52 -16.87
CA PHE A 259 -5.99 -8.13 -17.27
C PHE A 259 -6.54 -8.03 -18.69
N PRO A 260 -7.42 -7.07 -19.00
CA PRO A 260 -8.04 -6.99 -20.32
C PRO A 260 -7.06 -6.69 -21.47
N PHE A 261 -5.92 -6.07 -21.14
CA PHE A 261 -4.90 -5.63 -22.10
C PHE A 261 -3.76 -6.64 -22.31
N THR A 262 -3.78 -7.78 -21.60
CA THR A 262 -2.79 -8.86 -21.74
C THR A 262 -3.44 -10.23 -21.83
N GLU A 263 -2.83 -11.16 -22.60
CA GLU A 263 -3.24 -12.57 -22.71
C GLU A 263 -2.04 -13.42 -23.16
N PRO A 264 -1.50 -14.34 -22.33
CA PRO A 264 -1.86 -14.55 -20.93
C PRO A 264 -1.38 -13.41 -20.01
N SER A 265 -2.11 -13.27 -18.89
CA SER A 265 -1.81 -12.28 -17.86
C SER A 265 -1.22 -12.94 -16.61
N ALA A 266 -0.43 -12.21 -15.87
CA ALA A 266 0.12 -12.63 -14.60
C ALA A 266 0.37 -11.42 -13.68
N GLU A 267 0.37 -11.67 -12.39
CA GLU A 267 1.04 -10.81 -11.41
C GLU A 267 2.45 -11.33 -11.18
N PHE A 268 3.37 -10.43 -10.84
CA PHE A 268 4.70 -10.85 -10.43
C PHE A 268 4.97 -10.49 -8.98
N ASP A 269 5.44 -11.50 -8.26
CA ASP A 269 5.88 -11.38 -6.88
C ASP A 269 7.39 -11.40 -6.82
N ILE A 270 7.93 -10.69 -5.81
CA ILE A 270 9.35 -10.74 -5.46
C ILE A 270 9.53 -11.36 -4.08
N GLN A 271 10.59 -12.14 -3.91
CA GLN A 271 10.92 -12.79 -2.65
C GLN A 271 12.07 -12.08 -1.95
N ARG A 272 11.81 -11.65 -0.72
CA ARG A 272 12.85 -11.12 0.15
C ARG A 272 13.84 -12.20 0.59
N PRO A 273 15.04 -11.83 1.04
CA PRO A 273 16.02 -12.79 1.57
C PRO A 273 15.53 -13.60 2.79
N ASP A 274 14.53 -13.08 3.53
CA ASP A 274 13.88 -13.79 4.64
C ASP A 274 12.86 -14.85 4.18
N GLY A 275 12.65 -14.98 2.87
CA GLY A 275 11.72 -15.92 2.26
C GLY A 275 10.29 -15.42 2.09
N SER A 276 9.95 -14.22 2.59
CA SER A 276 8.62 -13.63 2.41
C SER A 276 8.40 -13.15 0.98
N TRP A 277 7.17 -13.31 0.47
CA TRP A 277 6.78 -12.84 -0.85
C TRP A 277 6.02 -11.53 -0.79
N ILE A 278 6.27 -10.67 -1.77
CA ILE A 278 5.56 -9.41 -1.97
C ILE A 278 5.09 -9.37 -3.40
N GLU A 279 3.79 -9.17 -3.59
CA GLU A 279 3.23 -8.82 -4.88
C GLU A 279 3.70 -7.42 -5.28
N LEU A 280 4.29 -7.31 -6.45
CA LEU A 280 4.84 -6.03 -6.90
C LEU A 280 3.97 -5.37 -7.96
N GLY A 281 3.51 -6.12 -8.95
CA GLY A 281 2.69 -5.56 -10.02
C GLY A 281 2.17 -6.58 -11.02
N GLY A 282 1.42 -6.08 -12.01
CA GLY A 282 0.85 -6.87 -13.09
C GLY A 282 1.79 -6.94 -14.31
N CYS A 283 1.66 -8.01 -15.07
CA CYS A 283 2.39 -8.22 -16.32
C CYS A 283 1.67 -9.21 -17.24
N GLY A 284 2.11 -9.34 -18.48
CA GLY A 284 1.57 -10.33 -19.41
C GLY A 284 2.00 -10.09 -20.85
N MET A 285 1.61 -10.99 -21.72
CA MET A 285 1.76 -10.78 -23.16
C MET A 285 0.73 -9.76 -23.63
N VAL A 286 1.14 -8.81 -24.45
CA VAL A 286 0.26 -7.76 -24.96
C VAL A 286 -0.88 -8.41 -25.78
N HIS A 287 -2.11 -8.06 -25.44
CA HIS A 287 -3.28 -8.62 -26.12
C HIS A 287 -3.26 -8.25 -27.61
N PRO A 288 -3.61 -9.16 -28.55
CA PRO A 288 -3.62 -8.86 -30.00
C PRO A 288 -4.45 -7.62 -30.37
N ASN A 289 -5.57 -7.39 -29.70
CA ASN A 289 -6.40 -6.19 -29.91
C ASN A 289 -5.65 -4.90 -29.56
N VAL A 290 -4.79 -4.93 -28.55
CA VAL A 290 -3.96 -3.79 -28.13
C VAL A 290 -2.87 -3.50 -29.15
N LEU A 291 -2.20 -4.54 -29.67
CA LEU A 291 -1.25 -4.39 -30.78
C LEU A 291 -1.92 -3.79 -32.01
N ALA A 292 -3.08 -4.33 -32.38
CA ALA A 292 -3.87 -3.82 -33.52
C ALA A 292 -4.33 -2.37 -33.32
N ALA A 293 -4.77 -1.98 -32.12
CA ALA A 293 -5.12 -0.60 -31.79
C ALA A 293 -3.91 0.34 -31.87
N GLY A 294 -2.71 -0.16 -31.53
CA GLY A 294 -1.43 0.52 -31.72
C GLY A 294 -0.90 0.53 -33.15
N GLY A 295 -1.63 -0.05 -34.13
CA GLY A 295 -1.24 -0.09 -35.54
C GLY A 295 -0.22 -1.18 -35.86
N ILE A 296 0.01 -2.15 -34.98
CA ILE A 296 0.99 -3.23 -35.13
C ILE A 296 0.27 -4.54 -35.50
N ASP A 297 0.79 -5.24 -36.50
CA ASP A 297 0.23 -6.55 -36.93
C ASP A 297 0.54 -7.64 -35.90
N PRO A 298 -0.49 -8.19 -35.20
CA PRO A 298 -0.30 -9.23 -34.19
C PRO A 298 0.08 -10.62 -34.77
N GLU A 299 -0.03 -10.82 -36.09
CA GLU A 299 0.44 -12.05 -36.74
C GLU A 299 1.97 -11.99 -36.98
N GLU A 300 2.57 -10.81 -37.05
CA GLU A 300 3.98 -10.62 -37.30
C GLU A 300 4.78 -10.34 -36.02
N PHE A 301 4.17 -9.62 -35.07
CA PHE A 301 4.80 -9.17 -33.85
C PHE A 301 4.07 -9.68 -32.62
N SER A 302 4.84 -9.92 -31.58
CA SER A 302 4.33 -10.19 -30.23
C SER A 302 5.01 -9.27 -29.22
N GLY A 303 4.46 -9.14 -28.03
CA GLY A 303 5.05 -8.28 -27.02
C GLY A 303 4.65 -8.66 -25.62
N PHE A 304 5.32 -8.12 -24.65
CA PHE A 304 4.91 -8.17 -23.26
C PHE A 304 4.88 -6.77 -22.64
N ALA A 305 4.07 -6.64 -21.60
CA ALA A 305 4.03 -5.45 -20.77
C ALA A 305 4.08 -5.83 -19.28
N PHE A 306 4.54 -4.90 -18.46
CA PHE A 306 4.53 -5.00 -17.00
C PHE A 306 4.32 -3.61 -16.40
N GLY A 307 3.81 -3.54 -15.16
CA GLY A 307 3.64 -2.27 -14.46
C GLY A 307 3.61 -2.42 -12.95
N PHE A 308 4.15 -1.42 -12.23
CA PHE A 308 4.15 -1.37 -10.78
C PHE A 308 4.32 0.05 -10.24
N GLY A 309 3.97 0.25 -8.94
CA GLY A 309 4.04 1.55 -8.28
C GLY A 309 5.46 1.94 -7.86
N ILE A 310 5.94 3.11 -8.27
CA ILE A 310 7.25 3.68 -7.88
C ILE A 310 7.25 4.03 -6.39
N ASP A 311 6.14 4.57 -5.88
CA ASP A 311 5.98 4.93 -4.46
C ASP A 311 6.17 3.72 -3.55
N ARG A 312 5.62 2.57 -3.95
CA ARG A 312 5.80 1.30 -3.22
C ARG A 312 7.26 0.85 -3.21
N MET A 313 7.98 1.09 -4.31
CA MET A 313 9.42 0.81 -4.39
C MET A 313 10.21 1.69 -3.43
N ALA A 314 9.85 2.98 -3.32
CA ALA A 314 10.45 3.91 -2.38
C ALA A 314 10.21 3.48 -0.93
N LEU A 315 8.95 3.14 -0.56
CA LEU A 315 8.61 2.60 0.77
C LEU A 315 9.47 1.38 1.13
N MET A 316 9.52 0.40 0.22
CA MET A 316 10.24 -0.87 0.46
C MET A 316 11.75 -0.66 0.62
N ARG A 317 12.33 0.26 -0.17
CA ARG A 317 13.76 0.54 -0.13
C ARG A 317 14.20 1.22 1.17
N HIS A 318 13.37 2.11 1.68
CA HIS A 318 13.68 2.96 2.82
C HIS A 318 13.04 2.49 4.14
N GLY A 319 12.28 1.40 4.12
CA GLY A 319 11.62 0.85 5.31
C GLY A 319 10.55 1.79 5.89
N VAL A 320 9.84 2.51 5.03
CA VAL A 320 8.73 3.38 5.42
C VAL A 320 7.43 2.56 5.38
N ASP A 321 6.66 2.58 6.47
CA ASP A 321 5.46 1.74 6.60
C ASP A 321 4.17 2.42 6.11
N ASP A 322 4.19 3.73 5.95
CA ASP A 322 3.00 4.54 5.61
C ASP A 322 3.31 5.49 4.46
N LEU A 323 2.59 5.30 3.35
CA LEU A 323 2.73 6.11 2.14
C LEU A 323 2.47 7.60 2.40
N ARG A 324 1.54 7.93 3.30
CA ARG A 324 1.20 9.31 3.66
C ARG A 324 2.36 10.08 4.26
N ALA A 325 3.30 9.38 4.93
CA ALA A 325 4.47 10.01 5.53
C ALA A 325 5.38 10.67 4.47
N MET A 326 5.45 10.09 3.26
CA MET A 326 6.22 10.69 2.14
C MET A 326 5.58 11.96 1.58
N TYR A 327 4.28 12.16 1.79
CA TYR A 327 3.52 13.29 1.23
C TYR A 327 3.05 14.30 2.29
N ALA A 328 3.46 14.12 3.55
CA ALA A 328 3.05 14.98 4.65
C ALA A 328 3.85 16.30 4.75
N ASP A 329 4.81 16.54 3.85
CA ASP A 329 5.72 17.71 3.85
C ASP A 329 6.43 17.94 5.19
N ASP A 330 6.68 16.87 5.97
CA ASP A 330 7.41 16.95 7.23
C ASP A 330 8.92 16.97 6.96
N LEU A 331 9.53 18.14 7.19
CA LEU A 331 10.96 18.32 6.98
C LEU A 331 11.82 17.33 7.78
N ARG A 332 11.39 16.99 8.99
CA ARG A 332 12.09 16.00 9.86
C ARG A 332 12.08 14.60 9.25
N PHE A 333 11.05 14.29 8.46
CA PHE A 333 11.00 13.05 7.69
C PHE A 333 11.94 13.13 6.48
N ALA A 334 11.84 14.20 5.70
CA ALA A 334 12.61 14.38 4.48
C ALA A 334 14.13 14.45 4.71
N GLU A 335 14.57 15.01 5.86
CA GLU A 335 16.00 15.13 6.21
C GLU A 335 16.67 13.80 6.62
N GLN A 336 15.90 12.71 6.77
CA GLN A 336 16.45 11.41 7.14
C GLN A 336 17.00 10.62 5.96
N PHE A 337 16.70 11.06 4.74
CA PHE A 337 16.99 10.31 3.49
C PHE A 337 17.83 11.15 2.48
#